data_ed7703e423170b8a9b7ebefc0ad6e330
#
_entry.id   ed7703e423170b8a9b7ebefc0ad6e330
#
_cell.length_a   1.000
_cell.length_b   1.000
_cell.length_c   1.000
_cell.angle_alpha   90.00
_cell.angle_beta   90.00
_cell.angle_gamma   90.00
#
_symmetry.space_group_name_H-M   'P 1'
#
loop_
_entity.id
_entity.type
_entity.pdbx_description
1 polymer ?
#
loop_
_entity_poly.entity_id
_entity_poly.type
_entity_poly.pdbx_seq_one_letter_code
_entity_poly.pdbx_strand_id
1 'polypeptide(L)'
;MSGEGEVCKCGGKRVHLTVEWYRMPTDMVQDAYIWDPLRKKSVRNTPEEAVRQWFISVLHEGMKVPEHMMGSEVALRHGAKEYRADIVVYDRQAAPLMVVECKRPDVTLGQEVVDQALRYNNELNVRYIAITNGYKTFLFCREDGGWTFMEKAPVWEEMAGAGPDGKREEKDREKTK
;
A
#
# COMPACT_ATOMS: atom_id res chain seq x y z
N MET A 1 22.36 22.49 6.05
CA MET A 1 21.16 22.53 6.90
C MET A 1 20.54 21.15 6.84
N SER A 2 20.80 20.36 7.87
CA SER A 2 20.31 18.98 8.03
C SER A 2 18.84 19.03 8.37
N GLY A 3 17.99 18.63 7.41
CA GLY A 3 16.57 18.41 7.65
C GLY A 3 16.40 17.23 8.61
N GLU A 4 15.95 17.52 9.83
CA GLU A 4 15.53 16.48 10.77
C GLU A 4 14.31 15.79 10.17
N GLY A 5 14.50 14.53 9.77
CA GLY A 5 13.43 13.67 9.27
C GLY A 5 12.41 13.42 10.39
N GLU A 6 11.13 13.63 10.10
CA GLU A 6 10.04 13.26 11.00
C GLU A 6 10.16 11.78 11.39
N VAL A 7 10.13 11.54 12.69
CA VAL A 7 10.26 10.20 13.28
C VAL A 7 8.88 9.71 13.70
N CYS A 8 8.36 8.69 13.05
CA CYS A 8 7.17 7.96 13.53
C CYS A 8 7.57 6.82 14.48
N LYS A 9 6.73 6.54 15.46
CA LYS A 9 6.90 5.39 16.36
C LYS A 9 5.93 4.29 15.93
N CYS A 10 6.46 3.14 15.55
CA CYS A 10 5.67 1.94 15.37
C CYS A 10 6.32 0.81 16.18
N GLY A 11 5.54 0.10 17.00
CA GLY A 11 6.06 -0.97 17.85
C GLY A 11 7.13 -0.52 18.88
N GLY A 12 7.13 0.75 19.32
CA GLY A 12 8.09 1.28 20.31
C GLY A 12 9.47 1.65 19.75
N LYS A 13 9.77 1.39 18.47
CA LYS A 13 11.02 1.79 17.81
C LYS A 13 10.85 3.12 17.07
N ARG A 14 11.86 3.99 17.15
CA ARG A 14 11.96 5.16 16.29
C ARG A 14 12.31 4.71 14.88
N VAL A 15 11.45 4.98 13.94
CA VAL A 15 11.68 4.67 12.52
C VAL A 15 12.03 5.97 11.83
N HIS A 16 13.26 6.07 11.30
CA HIS A 16 13.62 7.12 10.37
C HIS A 16 12.97 6.84 9.02
N LEU A 17 12.03 7.70 8.64
CA LEU A 17 11.16 7.51 7.48
C LEU A 17 11.83 8.07 6.22
N THR A 18 12.80 7.36 5.70
CA THR A 18 13.34 7.62 4.37
C THR A 18 13.39 6.32 3.59
N VAL A 19 12.23 5.93 3.06
CA VAL A 19 12.25 5.05 1.90
C VAL A 19 12.10 5.96 0.69
N GLU A 20 13.20 6.32 0.08
CA GLU A 20 13.26 7.02 -1.21
C GLU A 20 12.81 6.07 -2.34
N TRP A 21 11.57 5.65 -2.24
CA TRP A 21 10.98 4.83 -3.27
C TRP A 21 10.17 5.72 -4.16
N TYR A 22 10.61 5.91 -5.36
CA TYR A 22 9.85 6.59 -6.39
C TYR A 22 9.15 7.87 -5.90
N ARG A 23 9.60 9.00 -6.36
CA ARG A 23 8.84 10.24 -6.23
C ARG A 23 7.91 10.38 -7.42
N MET A 24 6.68 10.76 -7.15
CA MET A 24 5.72 11.10 -8.20
C MET A 24 6.27 12.28 -9.02
N PRO A 25 6.26 12.21 -10.35
CA PRO A 25 6.60 13.33 -11.21
C PRO A 25 5.69 14.54 -10.95
N THR A 26 6.25 15.74 -10.93
CA THR A 26 5.51 16.98 -10.62
C THR A 26 4.52 17.37 -11.71
N ASP A 27 4.65 16.85 -12.91
CA ASP A 27 3.81 17.11 -14.09
C ASP A 27 2.55 16.23 -14.16
N MET A 28 2.41 15.23 -13.31
CA MET A 28 1.23 14.35 -13.33
C MET A 28 -0.11 15.04 -13.02
N VAL A 29 -0.10 16.26 -12.48
CA VAL A 29 -1.33 17.00 -12.09
C VAL A 29 -1.75 18.02 -13.15
N GLN A 30 -1.06 18.12 -14.29
CA GLN A 30 -1.29 19.18 -15.29
C GLN A 30 -2.56 18.95 -16.12
N ASP A 31 -2.92 17.72 -16.44
CA ASP A 31 -4.10 17.41 -17.24
C ASP A 31 -5.36 17.36 -16.39
N ALA A 32 -6.49 17.78 -16.98
CA ALA A 32 -7.78 17.73 -16.31
C ALA A 32 -8.31 16.31 -16.08
N TYR A 33 -7.87 15.35 -16.89
CA TYR A 33 -8.25 13.95 -16.83
C TYR A 33 -7.02 13.05 -16.93
N ILE A 34 -7.05 11.91 -16.24
CA ILE A 34 -6.04 10.87 -16.27
C ILE A 34 -6.68 9.51 -16.56
N TRP A 35 -5.96 8.64 -17.27
CA TRP A 35 -6.43 7.28 -17.53
C TRP A 35 -6.22 6.39 -16.30
N ASP A 36 -7.30 5.72 -15.86
CA ASP A 36 -7.23 4.69 -14.84
C ASP A 36 -7.20 3.30 -15.51
N PRO A 37 -6.07 2.59 -15.47
CA PRO A 37 -5.93 1.28 -16.11
C PRO A 37 -6.78 0.20 -15.45
N LEU A 38 -7.05 0.32 -14.14
CA LEU A 38 -7.82 -0.67 -13.39
C LEU A 38 -9.32 -0.51 -13.62
N ARG A 39 -9.82 0.74 -13.68
CA ARG A 39 -11.23 1.06 -14.00
C ARG A 39 -11.49 1.15 -15.50
N LYS A 40 -10.44 1.12 -16.34
CA LYS A 40 -10.47 1.25 -17.81
C LYS A 40 -11.30 2.45 -18.30
N LYS A 41 -11.06 3.60 -17.68
CA LYS A 41 -11.74 4.87 -18.03
C LYS A 41 -10.89 6.08 -17.68
N SER A 42 -11.13 7.20 -18.36
CA SER A 42 -10.60 8.50 -17.94
C SER A 42 -11.37 9.03 -16.75
N VAL A 43 -10.64 9.49 -15.74
CA VAL A 43 -11.17 10.05 -14.50
C VAL A 43 -10.64 11.46 -14.30
N ARG A 44 -11.34 12.27 -13.50
CA ARG A 44 -10.87 13.62 -13.18
C ARG A 44 -9.55 13.55 -12.43
N ASN A 45 -8.54 14.25 -12.94
CA ASN A 45 -7.20 14.26 -12.37
C ASN A 45 -7.13 15.24 -11.18
N THR A 46 -7.65 14.83 -10.04
CA THR A 46 -7.41 15.55 -8.79
C THR A 46 -6.00 15.24 -8.26
N PRO A 47 -5.43 16.09 -7.39
CA PRO A 47 -4.12 15.81 -6.80
C PRO A 47 -4.02 14.44 -6.12
N GLU A 48 -5.09 13.97 -5.47
CA GLU A 48 -5.16 12.64 -4.85
C GLU A 48 -5.27 11.53 -5.90
N GLU A 49 -6.06 11.76 -6.97
CA GLU A 49 -6.16 10.81 -8.09
C GLU A 49 -4.82 10.66 -8.81
N ALA A 50 -4.06 11.75 -9.00
CA ALA A 50 -2.72 11.68 -9.57
C ALA A 50 -1.80 10.79 -8.72
N VAL A 51 -1.84 10.92 -7.39
CA VAL A 51 -1.10 10.05 -6.47
C VAL A 51 -1.54 8.60 -6.62
N ARG A 52 -2.85 8.34 -6.70
CA ARG A 52 -3.39 6.99 -6.88
C ARG A 52 -2.89 6.35 -8.17
N GLN A 53 -2.99 7.06 -9.30
CA GLN A 53 -2.56 6.55 -10.60
C GLN A 53 -1.04 6.31 -10.66
N TRP A 54 -0.26 7.23 -10.10
CA TRP A 54 1.17 7.02 -9.95
C TRP A 54 1.49 5.78 -9.09
N PHE A 55 0.80 5.59 -7.97
CA PHE A 55 1.08 4.46 -7.09
C PHE A 55 0.65 3.12 -7.69
N ILE A 56 -0.37 3.09 -8.54
CA ILE A 56 -0.72 1.91 -9.36
C ILE A 56 0.49 1.50 -10.22
N SER A 57 1.17 2.47 -10.87
CA SER A 57 2.38 2.17 -11.65
C SER A 57 3.53 1.67 -10.76
N VAL A 58 3.70 2.23 -9.55
CA VAL A 58 4.70 1.75 -8.57
C VAL A 58 4.42 0.30 -8.15
N LEU A 59 3.18 -0.04 -7.87
CA LEU A 59 2.79 -1.41 -7.56
C LEU A 59 3.07 -2.36 -8.72
N HIS A 60 2.69 -1.96 -9.94
CA HIS A 60 2.86 -2.79 -11.14
C HIS A 60 4.34 -2.95 -11.52
N GLU A 61 5.05 -1.84 -11.70
CA GLU A 61 6.42 -1.83 -12.22
C GLU A 61 7.47 -2.12 -11.13
N GLY A 62 7.27 -1.60 -9.94
CA GLY A 62 8.20 -1.74 -8.82
C GLY A 62 8.00 -3.03 -8.03
N MET A 63 6.78 -3.25 -7.54
CA MET A 63 6.45 -4.41 -6.70
C MET A 63 5.97 -5.62 -7.50
N LYS A 64 5.92 -5.53 -8.84
CA LYS A 64 5.55 -6.61 -9.75
C LYS A 64 4.14 -7.16 -9.53
N VAL A 65 3.22 -6.32 -9.05
CA VAL A 65 1.82 -6.72 -8.88
C VAL A 65 1.16 -6.80 -10.25
N PRO A 66 0.55 -7.94 -10.63
CA PRO A 66 -0.18 -8.03 -11.89
C PRO A 66 -1.41 -7.09 -11.86
N GLU A 67 -1.72 -6.42 -12.98
CA GLU A 67 -2.86 -5.49 -13.04
C GLU A 67 -4.18 -6.12 -12.58
N HIS A 68 -4.43 -7.37 -12.99
CA HIS A 68 -5.65 -8.09 -12.63
C HIS A 68 -5.73 -8.48 -11.14
N MET A 69 -4.63 -8.32 -10.39
CA MET A 69 -4.58 -8.48 -8.93
C MET A 69 -4.71 -7.15 -8.19
N MET A 70 -5.12 -6.09 -8.88
CA MET A 70 -5.38 -4.79 -8.27
C MET A 70 -6.80 -4.32 -8.54
N GLY A 71 -7.36 -3.59 -7.57
CA GLY A 71 -8.61 -2.86 -7.72
C GLY A 71 -8.44 -1.43 -7.23
N SER A 72 -9.07 -0.47 -7.91
CA SER A 72 -9.08 0.94 -7.54
C SER A 72 -10.46 1.33 -7.04
N GLU A 73 -10.54 2.17 -5.98
CA GLU A 73 -11.79 2.63 -5.38
C GLU A 73 -12.71 1.48 -4.92
N VAL A 74 -12.12 0.50 -4.24
CA VAL A 74 -12.80 -0.74 -3.86
C VAL A 74 -13.56 -0.57 -2.54
N ALA A 75 -14.83 -0.94 -2.54
CA ALA A 75 -15.59 -1.10 -1.30
C ALA A 75 -15.27 -2.45 -0.65
N LEU A 76 -14.74 -2.40 0.56
CA LEU A 76 -14.47 -3.56 1.40
C LEU A 76 -15.48 -3.62 2.54
N ARG A 77 -16.01 -4.80 2.84
CA ARG A 77 -16.96 -4.99 3.94
C ARG A 77 -16.35 -5.84 5.05
N HIS A 78 -16.50 -5.37 6.28
CA HIS A 78 -16.20 -6.14 7.47
C HIS A 78 -17.37 -6.04 8.45
N GLY A 79 -18.10 -7.14 8.63
CA GLY A 79 -19.35 -7.12 9.39
C GLY A 79 -20.39 -6.18 8.76
N ALA A 80 -20.92 -5.26 9.57
CA ALA A 80 -21.89 -4.26 9.12
C ALA A 80 -21.24 -2.96 8.57
N LYS A 81 -19.92 -2.84 8.63
CA LYS A 81 -19.19 -1.65 8.17
C LYS A 81 -18.71 -1.82 6.73
N GLU A 82 -18.80 -0.74 5.97
CA GLU A 82 -18.24 -0.62 4.63
C GLU A 82 -17.06 0.36 4.66
N TYR A 83 -15.96 -0.04 4.06
CA TYR A 83 -14.72 0.72 3.93
C TYR A 83 -14.43 0.93 2.46
N ARG A 84 -13.97 2.12 2.08
CA ARG A 84 -13.52 2.40 0.72
C ARG A 84 -12.02 2.54 0.72
N ALA A 85 -11.36 1.62 0.04
CA ALA A 85 -9.92 1.64 -0.15
C ALA A 85 -9.56 2.27 -1.50
N ASP A 86 -8.53 3.09 -1.53
CA ASP A 86 -8.05 3.71 -2.76
C ASP A 86 -7.53 2.68 -3.75
N ILE A 87 -6.66 1.77 -3.28
CA ILE A 87 -6.19 0.63 -4.05
C ILE A 87 -6.22 -0.60 -3.15
N VAL A 88 -6.65 -1.72 -3.70
CA VAL A 88 -6.54 -3.04 -3.06
C VAL A 88 -5.68 -3.94 -3.95
N VAL A 89 -4.69 -4.59 -3.36
CA VAL A 89 -3.95 -5.68 -3.98
C VAL A 89 -4.48 -6.99 -3.43
N TYR A 90 -4.72 -7.95 -4.31
CA TYR A 90 -5.24 -9.27 -3.96
C TYR A 90 -4.14 -10.33 -4.01
N ASP A 91 -4.31 -11.37 -3.22
CA ASP A 91 -3.50 -12.58 -3.32
C ASP A 91 -4.01 -13.52 -4.43
N ARG A 92 -3.37 -14.69 -4.57
CA ARG A 92 -3.73 -15.70 -5.58
C ARG A 92 -5.09 -16.34 -5.36
N GLN A 93 -5.67 -16.22 -4.18
CA GLN A 93 -7.00 -16.68 -3.80
C GLN A 93 -8.06 -15.57 -3.92
N ALA A 94 -7.69 -14.43 -4.49
CA ALA A 94 -8.51 -13.23 -4.60
C ALA A 94 -8.96 -12.66 -3.24
N ALA A 95 -8.22 -12.95 -2.17
CA ALA A 95 -8.41 -12.30 -0.88
C ALA A 95 -7.60 -10.97 -0.83
N PRO A 96 -8.12 -9.91 -0.15
CA PRO A 96 -7.38 -8.67 0.03
C PRO A 96 -6.06 -8.91 0.79
N LEU A 97 -4.94 -8.59 0.15
CA LEU A 97 -3.59 -8.78 0.66
C LEU A 97 -2.99 -7.48 1.18
N MET A 98 -3.17 -6.40 0.41
CA MET A 98 -2.69 -5.06 0.76
C MET A 98 -3.79 -4.03 0.48
N VAL A 99 -3.87 -3.04 1.36
CA VAL A 99 -4.66 -1.82 1.14
C VAL A 99 -3.71 -0.64 1.05
N VAL A 100 -3.98 0.24 0.09
CA VAL A 100 -3.26 1.50 -0.07
C VAL A 100 -4.20 2.66 0.20
N GLU A 101 -3.74 3.59 1.01
CA GLU A 101 -4.37 4.88 1.28
C GLU A 101 -3.56 5.99 0.60
N CYS A 102 -4.18 6.69 -0.34
CA CYS A 102 -3.58 7.80 -1.05
C CYS A 102 -4.00 9.12 -0.41
N LYS A 103 -3.06 10.02 -0.24
CA LYS A 103 -3.28 11.38 0.24
C LYS A 103 -2.81 12.39 -0.80
N ARG A 104 -3.39 13.56 -0.81
CA ARG A 104 -2.93 14.66 -1.65
C ARG A 104 -1.46 14.98 -1.36
N PRO A 105 -0.70 15.47 -2.36
CA PRO A 105 0.74 15.79 -2.19
C PRO A 105 1.04 16.82 -1.10
N ASP A 106 0.09 17.72 -0.82
CA ASP A 106 0.20 18.78 0.20
C ASP A 106 -0.11 18.29 1.63
N VAL A 107 -0.56 17.05 1.79
CA VAL A 107 -0.81 16.45 3.11
C VAL A 107 0.49 15.91 3.68
N THR A 108 0.88 16.39 4.87
CA THR A 108 2.01 15.83 5.61
C THR A 108 1.62 14.49 6.20
N LEU A 109 2.38 13.45 5.86
CA LEU A 109 2.20 12.11 6.44
C LEU A 109 2.93 12.03 7.79
N GLY A 110 2.33 12.60 8.83
CA GLY A 110 2.82 12.51 10.21
C GLY A 110 2.25 11.29 10.96
N GLN A 111 2.66 11.13 12.23
CA GLN A 111 2.25 10.02 13.09
C GLN A 111 0.73 9.87 13.18
N GLU A 112 0.00 10.98 13.28
CA GLU A 112 -1.46 10.98 13.41
C GLU A 112 -2.15 10.36 12.19
N VAL A 113 -1.69 10.72 10.97
CA VAL A 113 -2.22 10.18 9.71
C VAL A 113 -1.95 8.68 9.61
N VAL A 114 -0.74 8.26 10.00
CA VAL A 114 -0.35 6.84 10.01
C VAL A 114 -1.21 6.06 11.01
N ASP A 115 -1.32 6.55 12.25
CA ASP A 115 -2.11 5.89 13.29
C ASP A 115 -3.60 5.79 12.92
N GLN A 116 -4.14 6.81 12.26
CA GLN A 116 -5.51 6.79 11.76
C GLN A 116 -5.69 5.70 10.70
N ALA A 117 -4.79 5.62 9.71
CA ALA A 117 -4.85 4.62 8.66
C ALA A 117 -4.69 3.20 9.22
N LEU A 118 -3.75 2.98 10.13
CA LEU A 118 -3.56 1.68 10.77
C LEU A 118 -4.78 1.25 11.60
N ARG A 119 -5.40 2.18 12.36
CA ARG A 119 -6.63 1.90 13.12
C ARG A 119 -7.80 1.53 12.19
N TYR A 120 -7.98 2.30 11.12
CA TYR A 120 -9.02 2.07 10.14
C TYR A 120 -8.90 0.68 9.49
N ASN A 121 -7.68 0.29 9.14
CA ASN A 121 -7.41 -0.97 8.47
C ASN A 121 -7.25 -2.17 9.41
N ASN A 122 -7.21 -1.98 10.74
CA ASN A 122 -7.17 -3.09 11.69
C ASN A 122 -8.37 -4.05 11.55
N GLU A 123 -9.52 -3.51 11.14
CA GLU A 123 -10.75 -4.26 10.97
C GLU A 123 -10.77 -5.05 9.63
N LEU A 124 -9.95 -4.67 8.63
CA LEU A 124 -9.99 -5.26 7.30
C LEU A 124 -9.24 -6.59 7.16
N ASN A 125 -8.53 -7.03 8.19
CA ASN A 125 -7.75 -8.28 8.20
C ASN A 125 -6.79 -8.43 6.99
N VAL A 126 -6.27 -7.32 6.47
CA VAL A 126 -5.23 -7.33 5.44
C VAL A 126 -3.86 -7.50 6.07
N ARG A 127 -2.92 -8.04 5.31
CA ARG A 127 -1.56 -8.27 5.78
C ARG A 127 -0.66 -7.05 5.62
N TYR A 128 -0.87 -6.25 4.58
CA TYR A 128 -0.05 -5.08 4.26
C TYR A 128 -0.89 -3.82 4.17
N ILE A 129 -0.32 -2.70 4.61
CA ILE A 129 -0.89 -1.37 4.44
C ILE A 129 0.19 -0.45 3.89
N ALA A 130 -0.14 0.27 2.82
CA ALA A 130 0.67 1.36 2.31
C ALA A 130 -0.08 2.69 2.47
N ILE A 131 0.63 3.74 2.84
CA ILE A 131 0.11 5.11 2.94
C ILE A 131 1.06 6.00 2.17
N THR A 132 0.54 6.74 1.20
CA THR A 132 1.38 7.56 0.32
C THR A 132 0.75 8.91 0.00
N ASN A 133 1.58 9.94 -0.18
CA ASN A 133 1.19 11.26 -0.73
C ASN A 133 1.93 11.59 -2.05
N GLY A 134 2.59 10.60 -2.66
CA GLY A 134 3.39 10.78 -3.86
C GLY A 134 4.85 11.18 -3.61
N TYR A 135 5.17 11.72 -2.44
CA TYR A 135 6.54 12.09 -2.05
C TYR A 135 7.11 11.20 -0.96
N LYS A 136 6.25 10.77 -0.05
CA LYS A 136 6.57 9.83 1.02
C LYS A 136 5.62 8.64 0.94
N THR A 137 6.13 7.45 1.20
CA THR A 137 5.35 6.23 1.28
C THR A 137 5.75 5.45 2.52
N PHE A 138 4.77 5.04 3.30
CA PHE A 138 4.95 4.15 4.43
C PHE A 138 4.31 2.81 4.12
N LEU A 139 5.05 1.74 4.37
CA LEU A 139 4.59 0.37 4.20
C LEU A 139 4.68 -0.36 5.53
N PHE A 140 3.61 -1.02 5.91
CA PHE A 140 3.52 -1.81 7.12
C PHE A 140 3.10 -3.24 6.81
N CYS A 141 3.65 -4.19 7.55
CA CYS A 141 3.23 -5.58 7.56
C CYS A 141 2.59 -5.90 8.90
N ARG A 142 1.51 -6.69 8.90
CA ARG A 142 0.92 -7.23 10.12
C ARG A 142 1.73 -8.43 10.58
N GLU A 143 2.21 -8.38 11.81
CA GLU A 143 2.90 -9.44 12.52
C GLU A 143 2.23 -9.71 13.86
N ASP A 144 2.68 -10.76 14.58
CA ASP A 144 2.14 -11.14 15.88
C ASP A 144 2.13 -9.95 16.86
N GLY A 145 0.94 -9.36 17.05
CA GLY A 145 0.71 -8.27 18.00
C GLY A 145 0.63 -6.86 17.39
N GLY A 146 0.71 -6.66 16.08
CA GLY A 146 0.54 -5.32 15.53
C GLY A 146 1.10 -5.09 14.14
N TRP A 147 1.33 -3.83 13.83
CA TRP A 147 1.90 -3.37 12.57
C TRP A 147 3.38 -3.09 12.71
N THR A 148 4.19 -3.68 11.84
CA THR A 148 5.63 -3.46 11.74
C THR A 148 5.94 -2.68 10.48
N PHE A 149 6.71 -1.61 10.62
CA PHE A 149 7.18 -0.81 9.49
C PHE A 149 8.18 -1.60 8.63
N MET A 150 8.05 -1.49 7.33
CA MET A 150 8.93 -2.14 6.35
C MET A 150 9.85 -1.11 5.69
N GLU A 151 11.15 -1.35 5.78
CA GLU A 151 12.16 -0.51 5.13
C GLU A 151 12.28 -0.77 3.62
N LYS A 152 11.80 -1.94 3.16
CA LYS A 152 11.83 -2.35 1.75
C LYS A 152 10.49 -2.89 1.31
N ALA A 153 10.08 -2.56 0.06
CA ALA A 153 8.90 -3.17 -0.54
C ALA A 153 9.20 -4.59 -0.98
N PRO A 154 8.40 -5.52 -0.55
CA PRO A 154 8.43 -6.87 -1.10
C PRO A 154 7.85 -6.85 -2.52
N VAL A 155 8.28 -7.77 -3.35
CA VAL A 155 7.59 -8.05 -4.61
C VAL A 155 6.32 -8.86 -4.37
N TRP A 156 5.37 -8.78 -5.29
CA TRP A 156 4.07 -9.45 -5.14
C TRP A 156 4.18 -10.95 -4.87
N GLU A 157 5.12 -11.63 -5.53
CA GLU A 157 5.39 -13.06 -5.33
C GLU A 157 5.74 -13.41 -3.87
N GLU A 158 6.51 -12.55 -3.21
CA GLU A 158 6.89 -12.73 -1.80
C GLU A 158 5.68 -12.49 -0.89
N MET A 159 4.86 -11.47 -1.20
CA MET A 159 3.66 -11.16 -0.44
C MET A 159 2.61 -12.26 -0.57
N ALA A 160 2.31 -12.67 -1.82
CA ALA A 160 1.26 -13.63 -2.14
C ALA A 160 1.63 -15.08 -1.81
N GLY A 161 2.92 -15.39 -1.64
CA GLY A 161 3.42 -16.71 -1.24
C GLY A 161 3.52 -16.91 0.28
N ALA A 162 3.39 -15.86 1.07
CA ALA A 162 3.35 -15.96 2.52
C ALA A 162 1.91 -16.18 2.97
N GLY A 163 1.60 -17.35 3.54
CA GLY A 163 0.27 -17.65 4.11
C GLY A 163 -0.16 -16.60 5.15
N PRO A 164 -1.44 -16.58 5.58
CA PRO A 164 -2.00 -15.57 6.47
C PRO A 164 -1.25 -15.42 7.79
N ASP A 165 -0.50 -16.42 8.22
CA ASP A 165 0.29 -16.44 9.46
C ASP A 165 1.79 -16.13 9.27
N GLY A 166 2.20 -15.62 8.12
CA GLY A 166 3.62 -15.29 7.89
C GLY A 166 4.55 -16.48 7.71
N LYS A 167 4.04 -17.70 7.79
CA LYS A 167 4.83 -18.91 7.57
C LYS A 167 4.85 -19.21 6.07
N ARG A 168 6.04 -19.21 5.47
CA ARG A 168 6.25 -19.80 4.14
C ARG A 168 5.73 -21.22 4.21
N GLU A 169 4.79 -21.59 3.35
CA GLU A 169 4.47 -23.00 3.12
C GLU A 169 5.71 -23.64 2.50
N GLU A 170 6.49 -24.28 3.36
CA GLU A 170 7.53 -25.21 2.99
C GLU A 170 6.86 -26.49 2.54
N LYS A 171 6.24 -26.46 1.35
CA LYS A 171 5.61 -27.62 0.71
C LYS A 171 6.40 -28.04 -0.51
N ASP A 172 6.80 -29.31 -0.42
CA ASP A 172 7.23 -30.21 -1.48
C ASP A 172 8.64 -30.03 -2.05
N ARG A 173 9.65 -30.29 -1.20
CA ARG A 173 10.90 -30.87 -1.67
C ARG A 173 11.19 -32.25 -1.09
N GLU A 174 10.19 -33.05 -0.88
CA GLU A 174 10.40 -34.47 -0.48
C GLU A 174 9.36 -35.39 -1.05
N LYS A 175 9.39 -35.61 -2.36
CA LYS A 175 8.88 -36.85 -2.98
C LYS A 175 9.46 -36.98 -4.38
N THR A 176 10.76 -37.31 -4.46
CA THR A 176 11.28 -38.13 -5.56
C THR A 176 12.59 -38.76 -5.09
N LYS A 177 12.47 -39.89 -4.47
CA LYS A 177 13.48 -40.95 -4.45
C LYS A 177 12.77 -42.28 -4.60
#